data_9ac34dd6d3d2b4c0c342787f7e742abb
#
_entry.id   9ac34dd6d3d2b4c0c342787f7e742abb
#
_cell.length_a   1.000
_cell.length_b   1.000
_cell.length_c   1.000
_cell.angle_alpha   90.00
_cell.angle_beta   90.00
_cell.angle_gamma   90.00
#
_symmetry.space_group_name_H-M   'P 1'
#
loop_
_entity.id
_entity.type
_entity.pdbx_description
1 polymer ?
#
loop_
_entity_poly.entity_id
_entity_poly.type
_entity_poly.pdbx_seq_one_letter_code
_entity_poly.pdbx_strand_id
1 'polypeptide(L)'
;MPFQMPNLFNDKHMTTQTLLIELLTEELPPKALNNLGNHFAASVAEGLEKAQLIDGAAEYTAYASPRRLAVQVKNVKAVQADQKIVKKGPAVANAMKDGVPTKALEGFARGAGAKIEDLTIVHDGKQDVYAYEYVQTGKPLGELLEDIINAAVKKLPIPKVMRWGSSTFTFVRPVHSLIVLHGGDIVNVSVLGLQSGNNTLGHRFLSRGKITHEN
;
A
#
# COMPACT_ATOMS: atom_id res chain seq x y z
N MET A 1 -27.84 -23.79 -28.32
CA MET A 1 -27.71 -23.45 -26.88
C MET A 1 -26.32 -22.85 -26.68
N PRO A 2 -26.20 -21.58 -26.26
CA PRO A 2 -24.91 -21.01 -26.00
C PRO A 2 -24.37 -21.54 -24.65
N PHE A 3 -23.17 -22.05 -24.67
CA PHE A 3 -22.45 -22.55 -23.52
C PHE A 3 -22.04 -21.34 -22.66
N GLN A 4 -22.72 -21.15 -21.55
CA GLN A 4 -22.45 -20.09 -20.58
C GLN A 4 -21.28 -20.60 -19.72
N MET A 5 -20.07 -20.05 -19.95
CA MET A 5 -18.94 -20.31 -19.07
C MET A 5 -19.25 -19.76 -17.66
N PRO A 6 -19.06 -20.56 -16.60
CA PRO A 6 -19.21 -20.02 -15.25
C PRO A 6 -18.16 -18.95 -15.00
N ASN A 7 -18.63 -17.82 -14.47
CA ASN A 7 -17.79 -16.69 -14.03
C ASN A 7 -16.94 -17.17 -12.84
N LEU A 8 -15.75 -17.67 -13.12
CA LEU A 8 -14.73 -18.05 -12.14
C LEU A 8 -13.93 -16.81 -11.66
N PHE A 9 -14.59 -15.68 -11.50
CA PHE A 9 -14.03 -14.57 -10.75
C PHE A 9 -14.21 -14.87 -9.26
N ASN A 10 -13.13 -15.29 -8.67
CA ASN A 10 -12.96 -15.76 -7.32
C ASN A 10 -13.37 -14.65 -6.32
N ASP A 11 -14.47 -14.83 -5.60
CA ASP A 11 -15.03 -13.93 -4.59
C ASP A 11 -14.08 -13.62 -3.40
N LYS A 12 -12.89 -14.19 -3.40
CA LYS A 12 -11.86 -13.93 -2.38
C LYS A 12 -11.24 -12.51 -2.43
N HIS A 13 -11.43 -11.77 -3.52
CA HIS A 13 -10.81 -10.45 -3.71
C HIS A 13 -11.62 -9.26 -3.15
N MET A 14 -12.83 -9.48 -2.63
CA MET A 14 -13.75 -8.39 -2.26
C MET A 14 -13.97 -8.24 -0.73
N THR A 15 -13.26 -8.97 0.11
CA THR A 15 -13.41 -8.79 1.56
C THR A 15 -12.66 -7.54 2.01
N THR A 16 -13.41 -6.52 2.40
CA THR A 16 -12.87 -5.35 3.09
C THR A 16 -13.00 -5.54 4.59
N GLN A 17 -11.98 -5.17 5.33
CA GLN A 17 -12.00 -5.20 6.80
C GLN A 17 -11.37 -3.94 7.38
N THR A 18 -11.50 -3.77 8.67
CA THR A 18 -10.83 -2.68 9.39
C THR A 18 -9.35 -2.99 9.55
N LEU A 19 -8.48 -2.05 9.17
CA LEU A 19 -7.04 -2.10 9.40
C LEU A 19 -6.71 -1.33 10.67
N LEU A 20 -5.98 -1.95 11.59
CA LEU A 20 -5.40 -1.31 12.77
C LEU A 20 -3.88 -1.33 12.66
N ILE A 21 -3.25 -0.17 12.81
CA ILE A 21 -1.79 -0.04 12.93
C ILE A 21 -1.50 0.68 14.24
N GLU A 22 -0.65 0.09 15.09
CA GLU A 22 -0.21 0.68 16.34
C GLU A 22 1.30 0.60 16.50
N LEU A 23 1.93 1.73 16.84
CA LEU A 23 3.31 1.85 17.27
C LEU A 23 3.33 2.14 18.77
N LEU A 24 3.86 1.22 19.58
CA LEU A 24 4.14 1.46 20.99
C LEU A 24 5.54 2.05 21.13
N THR A 25 5.66 3.23 21.74
CA THR A 25 6.89 3.99 21.81
C THR A 25 7.29 4.34 23.26
N GLU A 26 8.48 4.89 23.47
CA GLU A 26 8.75 5.73 24.63
C GLU A 26 7.99 7.06 24.54
N GLU A 27 8.02 7.85 25.61
CA GLU A 27 7.18 9.06 25.75
C GLU A 27 7.43 10.08 24.62
N LEU A 28 6.39 10.26 23.82
CA LEU A 28 6.34 11.23 22.73
C LEU A 28 6.24 12.66 23.30
N PRO A 29 6.75 13.67 22.58
CA PRO A 29 6.67 15.07 23.04
C PRO A 29 5.20 15.50 23.20
N PRO A 30 4.74 15.92 24.40
CA PRO A 30 3.31 16.19 24.64
C PRO A 30 2.72 17.27 23.72
N LYS A 31 3.50 18.32 23.42
CA LYS A 31 3.08 19.41 22.54
C LYS A 31 2.90 18.99 21.07
N ALA A 32 3.59 17.92 20.64
CA ALA A 32 3.53 17.41 19.27
C ALA A 32 2.58 16.22 19.13
N LEU A 33 2.10 15.65 20.22
CA LEU A 33 1.40 14.37 20.24
C LEU A 33 0.21 14.31 19.29
N ASN A 34 -0.70 15.26 19.37
CA ASN A 34 -1.88 15.32 18.52
C ASN A 34 -1.50 15.50 17.03
N ASN A 35 -0.51 16.35 16.77
CA ASN A 35 -0.01 16.57 15.41
C ASN A 35 0.64 15.31 14.83
N LEU A 36 1.45 14.59 15.62
CA LEU A 36 2.05 13.32 15.21
C LEU A 36 1.00 12.25 14.90
N GLY A 37 -0.02 12.11 15.76
CA GLY A 37 -1.11 11.16 15.54
C GLY A 37 -1.88 11.43 14.25
N ASN A 38 -2.28 12.67 14.05
CA ASN A 38 -3.03 13.08 12.87
C ASN A 38 -2.22 12.92 11.58
N HIS A 39 -0.95 13.33 11.57
CA HIS A 39 -0.07 13.17 10.42
C HIS A 39 0.22 11.70 10.11
N PHE A 40 0.40 10.87 11.13
CA PHE A 40 0.58 9.44 10.95
C PHE A 40 -0.65 8.82 10.28
N ALA A 41 -1.83 9.06 10.85
CA ALA A 41 -3.08 8.52 10.32
C ALA A 41 -3.39 9.00 8.90
N ALA A 42 -3.25 10.29 8.64
CA ALA A 42 -3.47 10.86 7.30
C ALA A 42 -2.48 10.29 6.26
N SER A 43 -1.21 10.12 6.63
CA SER A 43 -0.20 9.57 5.72
C SER A 43 -0.44 8.09 5.40
N VAL A 44 -0.90 7.31 6.37
CA VAL A 44 -1.30 5.91 6.13
C VAL A 44 -2.52 5.86 5.22
N ALA A 45 -3.55 6.65 5.50
CA ALA A 45 -4.76 6.73 4.69
C ALA A 45 -4.45 7.11 3.23
N GLU A 46 -3.66 8.16 3.01
CA GLU A 46 -3.17 8.57 1.69
C GLU A 46 -2.41 7.45 0.96
N GLY A 47 -1.59 6.70 1.69
CA GLY A 47 -0.84 5.56 1.14
C GLY A 47 -1.77 4.43 0.67
N LEU A 48 -2.79 4.10 1.45
CA LEU A 48 -3.79 3.08 1.11
C LEU A 48 -4.65 3.50 -0.08
N GLU A 49 -5.06 4.78 -0.17
CA GLU A 49 -5.78 5.33 -1.32
C GLU A 49 -4.95 5.24 -2.60
N LYS A 50 -3.69 5.68 -2.55
CA LYS A 50 -2.75 5.60 -3.69
C LYS A 50 -2.49 4.17 -4.14
N ALA A 51 -2.45 3.23 -3.20
CA ALA A 51 -2.33 1.81 -3.47
C ALA A 51 -3.65 1.16 -3.93
N GLN A 52 -4.75 1.92 -4.02
CA GLN A 52 -6.09 1.42 -4.41
C GLN A 52 -6.59 0.26 -3.51
N LEU A 53 -6.17 0.27 -2.25
CA LEU A 53 -6.63 -0.66 -1.22
C LEU A 53 -7.93 -0.19 -0.54
N ILE A 54 -8.43 1.00 -0.92
CA ILE A 54 -9.68 1.60 -0.45
C ILE A 54 -10.41 2.16 -1.67
N ASP A 55 -11.73 2.04 -1.67
CA ASP A 55 -12.59 2.67 -2.67
C ASP A 55 -13.01 4.06 -2.20
N GLY A 56 -12.60 5.10 -2.92
CA GLY A 56 -12.89 6.49 -2.57
C GLY A 56 -12.00 7.03 -1.47
N ALA A 57 -12.54 7.97 -0.67
CA ALA A 57 -11.80 8.58 0.42
C ALA A 57 -11.73 7.67 1.65
N ALA A 58 -10.57 7.59 2.28
CA ALA A 58 -10.36 6.76 3.47
C ALA A 58 -11.14 7.28 4.69
N GLU A 59 -11.90 6.42 5.31
CA GLU A 59 -12.49 6.68 6.63
C GLU A 59 -11.56 6.15 7.70
N TYR A 60 -10.96 7.05 8.48
CA TYR A 60 -9.99 6.66 9.49
C TYR A 60 -10.14 7.44 10.80
N THR A 61 -9.63 6.83 11.87
CA THR A 61 -9.54 7.46 13.19
C THR A 61 -8.11 7.43 13.68
N ALA A 62 -7.58 8.59 14.06
CA ALA A 62 -6.25 8.72 14.66
C ALA A 62 -6.33 8.56 16.17
N TYR A 63 -5.39 7.82 16.74
CA TYR A 63 -5.21 7.68 18.19
C TYR A 63 -3.79 8.05 18.56
N ALA A 64 -3.64 8.91 19.57
CA ALA A 64 -2.34 9.28 20.11
C ALA A 64 -2.40 9.34 21.63
N SER A 65 -1.44 8.73 22.27
CA SER A 65 -1.20 8.80 23.70
C SER A 65 0.30 9.04 23.95
N PRO A 66 0.74 9.40 25.14
CA PRO A 66 2.15 9.69 25.38
C PRO A 66 3.13 8.62 24.89
N ARG A 67 2.70 7.37 24.84
CA ARG A 67 3.55 6.24 24.41
C ARG A 67 2.98 5.44 23.24
N ARG A 68 2.07 6.02 22.45
CA ARG A 68 1.40 5.30 21.37
C ARG A 68 0.96 6.22 20.26
N LEU A 69 1.20 5.78 19.03
CA LEU A 69 0.54 6.30 17.84
C LEU A 69 -0.22 5.14 17.21
N ALA A 70 -1.49 5.34 16.90
CA ALA A 70 -2.26 4.34 16.18
C ALA A 70 -3.23 4.97 15.19
N VAL A 71 -3.61 4.20 14.20
CA VAL A 71 -4.65 4.52 13.23
C VAL A 71 -5.53 3.30 12.99
N GLN A 72 -6.82 3.55 12.95
CA GLN A 72 -7.81 2.59 12.49
C GLN A 72 -8.38 3.10 11.17
N VAL A 73 -8.33 2.27 10.12
CA VAL A 73 -8.86 2.60 8.79
C VAL A 73 -9.92 1.58 8.42
N LYS A 74 -11.11 2.04 8.04
CA LYS A 74 -12.22 1.16 7.67
C LYS A 74 -12.14 0.74 6.20
N ASN A 75 -12.81 -0.37 5.89
CA ASN A 75 -13.06 -0.82 4.51
C ASN A 75 -11.78 -1.02 3.67
N VAL A 76 -10.69 -1.49 4.29
CA VAL A 76 -9.44 -1.80 3.60
C VAL A 76 -9.52 -3.16 2.95
N LYS A 77 -9.13 -3.25 1.67
CA LYS A 77 -9.10 -4.49 0.89
C LYS A 77 -7.92 -5.37 1.30
N ALA A 78 -8.12 -6.68 1.32
CA ALA A 78 -7.04 -7.66 1.54
C ALA A 78 -6.07 -7.75 0.35
N VAL A 79 -6.55 -7.45 -0.86
CA VAL A 79 -5.80 -7.49 -2.11
C VAL A 79 -6.20 -6.30 -2.97
N GLN A 80 -5.23 -5.67 -3.62
CA GLN A 80 -5.44 -4.61 -4.59
C GLN A 80 -6.24 -5.18 -5.79
N ALA A 81 -7.16 -4.40 -6.34
CA ALA A 81 -7.86 -4.80 -7.54
C ALA A 81 -6.89 -4.94 -8.73
N ASP A 82 -7.16 -5.89 -9.59
CA ASP A 82 -6.43 -6.05 -10.85
C ASP A 82 -6.55 -4.77 -11.69
N GLN A 83 -5.44 -4.34 -12.25
CA GLN A 83 -5.35 -3.11 -13.02
C GLN A 83 -5.15 -3.41 -14.50
N LYS A 84 -6.03 -2.87 -15.33
CA LYS A 84 -5.82 -2.86 -16.77
C LYS A 84 -4.81 -1.77 -17.13
N ILE A 85 -3.61 -2.18 -17.50
CA ILE A 85 -2.52 -1.29 -17.89
C ILE A 85 -2.46 -1.19 -19.40
N VAL A 86 -2.41 0.04 -19.90
CA VAL A 86 -2.23 0.34 -21.32
C VAL A 86 -0.87 1.02 -21.50
N LYS A 87 0.11 0.28 -22.02
CA LYS A 87 1.40 0.86 -22.42
C LYS A 87 1.26 1.44 -23.80
N LYS A 88 1.53 2.73 -23.96
CA LYS A 88 1.53 3.41 -25.27
C LYS A 88 2.90 3.31 -25.94
N GLY A 89 2.89 2.98 -27.21
CA GLY A 89 4.05 2.79 -28.07
C GLY A 89 4.19 3.86 -29.15
N PRO A 90 4.88 3.55 -30.25
CA PRO A 90 5.10 4.48 -31.35
C PRO A 90 3.80 4.80 -32.11
N ALA A 91 3.77 5.98 -32.72
CA ALA A 91 2.68 6.38 -33.62
C ALA A 91 2.55 5.41 -34.80
N VAL A 92 1.32 5.11 -35.19
CA VAL A 92 1.03 4.19 -36.29
C VAL A 92 1.73 4.62 -37.59
N ALA A 93 1.78 5.93 -37.85
CA ALA A 93 2.46 6.50 -39.00
C ALA A 93 3.97 6.17 -39.09
N ASN A 94 4.62 5.96 -37.92
CA ASN A 94 6.06 5.69 -37.84
C ASN A 94 6.37 4.23 -37.44
N ALA A 95 5.36 3.45 -37.19
CA ALA A 95 5.51 2.09 -36.69
C ALA A 95 5.68 1.05 -37.80
N MET A 96 5.14 1.36 -38.98
CA MET A 96 5.23 0.50 -40.18
C MET A 96 5.86 1.26 -41.31
N LYS A 97 6.75 0.63 -42.08
CA LYS A 97 7.32 1.12 -43.33
C LYS A 97 7.18 0.06 -44.41
N ASP A 98 6.50 0.39 -45.52
CA ASP A 98 6.26 -0.52 -46.63
C ASP A 98 5.64 -1.89 -46.18
N GLY A 99 4.73 -1.87 -45.17
CA GLY A 99 4.12 -3.07 -44.63
C GLY A 99 5.02 -3.87 -43.66
N VAL A 100 6.23 -3.40 -43.35
CA VAL A 100 7.17 -4.07 -42.45
C VAL A 100 7.26 -3.27 -41.13
N PRO A 101 7.25 -3.96 -39.98
CA PRO A 101 7.43 -3.31 -38.68
C PRO A 101 8.79 -2.62 -38.60
N THR A 102 8.78 -1.39 -38.09
CA THR A 102 10.03 -0.66 -37.85
C THR A 102 10.71 -1.11 -36.57
N LYS A 103 12.02 -0.85 -36.42
CA LYS A 103 12.77 -1.12 -35.19
C LYS A 103 12.13 -0.51 -33.94
N ALA A 104 11.40 0.61 -34.09
CA ALA A 104 10.68 1.26 -32.99
C ALA A 104 9.51 0.39 -32.51
N LEU A 105 8.73 -0.19 -33.42
CA LEU A 105 7.63 -1.07 -33.08
C LEU A 105 8.12 -2.39 -32.50
N GLU A 106 9.16 -3.00 -33.09
CA GLU A 106 9.78 -4.21 -32.57
C GLU A 106 10.39 -4.01 -31.16
N GLY A 107 11.07 -2.88 -30.95
CA GLY A 107 11.62 -2.49 -29.66
C GLY A 107 10.55 -2.29 -28.60
N PHE A 108 9.43 -1.68 -28.96
CA PHE A 108 8.28 -1.52 -28.08
C PHE A 108 7.64 -2.86 -27.71
N ALA A 109 7.35 -3.70 -28.68
CA ALA A 109 6.79 -5.04 -28.46
C ALA A 109 7.68 -5.87 -27.53
N ARG A 110 9.00 -5.91 -27.79
CA ARG A 110 9.99 -6.59 -26.95
C ARG A 110 10.03 -6.02 -25.52
N GLY A 111 10.03 -4.68 -25.37
CA GLY A 111 10.03 -4.02 -24.07
C GLY A 111 8.71 -4.19 -23.29
N ALA A 112 7.62 -4.43 -24.00
CA ALA A 112 6.32 -4.76 -23.40
C ALA A 112 6.18 -6.25 -23.06
N GLY A 113 7.06 -7.12 -23.57
CA GLY A 113 6.95 -8.59 -23.44
C GLY A 113 5.82 -9.18 -24.28
N ALA A 114 5.44 -8.48 -25.38
CA ALA A 114 4.34 -8.82 -26.25
C ALA A 114 4.82 -9.14 -27.67
N LYS A 115 3.98 -9.82 -28.45
CA LYS A 115 4.16 -9.93 -29.89
C LYS A 115 3.51 -8.72 -30.58
N ILE A 116 3.97 -8.41 -31.79
CA ILE A 116 3.39 -7.30 -32.57
C ILE A 116 1.89 -7.53 -32.85
N GLU A 117 1.49 -8.79 -32.99
CA GLU A 117 0.11 -9.22 -33.22
C GLU A 117 -0.81 -8.95 -32.02
N ASP A 118 -0.24 -8.84 -30.80
CA ASP A 118 -0.98 -8.57 -29.57
C ASP A 118 -1.18 -7.06 -29.30
N LEU A 119 -0.60 -6.23 -30.19
CA LEU A 119 -0.69 -4.77 -30.04
C LEU A 119 -2.03 -4.27 -30.62
N THR A 120 -2.65 -3.36 -29.89
CA THR A 120 -3.86 -2.64 -30.32
C THR A 120 -3.50 -1.24 -30.77
N ILE A 121 -4.39 -0.59 -31.52
CA ILE A 121 -4.24 0.82 -31.89
C ILE A 121 -5.20 1.62 -31.01
N VAL A 122 -4.68 2.64 -30.33
CA VAL A 122 -5.47 3.55 -29.50
C VAL A 122 -5.17 5.00 -29.89
N HIS A 123 -6.18 5.86 -29.78
CA HIS A 123 -6.01 7.29 -29.99
C HIS A 123 -5.52 7.97 -28.72
N ASP A 124 -4.36 8.64 -28.75
CA ASP A 124 -3.75 9.26 -27.57
C ASP A 124 -4.19 10.71 -27.31
N GLY A 125 -5.17 11.20 -28.13
CA GLY A 125 -5.65 12.57 -28.12
C GLY A 125 -5.00 13.47 -29.20
N LYS A 126 -3.94 13.00 -29.86
CA LYS A 126 -3.24 13.70 -30.96
C LYS A 126 -3.15 12.85 -32.22
N GLN A 127 -2.87 11.57 -32.04
CA GLN A 127 -2.62 10.63 -33.14
C GLN A 127 -2.92 9.21 -32.69
N ASP A 128 -3.01 8.30 -33.65
CA ASP A 128 -3.13 6.88 -33.41
C ASP A 128 -1.74 6.29 -33.05
N VAL A 129 -1.68 5.55 -31.96
CA VAL A 129 -0.46 4.91 -31.47
C VAL A 129 -0.70 3.42 -31.24
N TYR A 130 0.31 2.61 -31.44
CA TYR A 130 0.28 1.23 -30.97
C TYR A 130 0.27 1.19 -29.44
N ALA A 131 -0.49 0.29 -28.87
CA ALA A 131 -0.58 0.09 -27.43
C ALA A 131 -0.61 -1.40 -27.10
N TYR A 132 -0.08 -1.74 -25.94
CA TYR A 132 -0.19 -3.07 -25.36
C TYR A 132 -1.03 -2.99 -24.10
N GLU A 133 -2.14 -3.71 -24.11
CA GLU A 133 -3.04 -3.84 -22.96
C GLU A 133 -2.77 -5.15 -22.24
N TYR A 134 -2.55 -5.08 -20.94
CA TYR A 134 -2.41 -6.26 -20.11
C TYR A 134 -3.03 -6.03 -18.74
N VAL A 135 -3.42 -7.11 -18.08
CA VAL A 135 -3.92 -7.06 -16.71
C VAL A 135 -2.75 -7.28 -15.77
N GLN A 136 -2.48 -6.29 -14.93
CA GLN A 136 -1.55 -6.44 -13.82
C GLN A 136 -2.34 -6.93 -12.62
N THR A 137 -2.02 -8.12 -12.14
CA THR A 137 -2.63 -8.70 -10.95
C THR A 137 -2.37 -7.81 -9.73
N GLY A 138 -3.41 -7.58 -8.95
CA GLY A 138 -3.33 -6.80 -7.72
C GLY A 138 -2.42 -7.46 -6.68
N LYS A 139 -1.68 -6.63 -5.94
CA LYS A 139 -0.80 -7.11 -4.88
C LYS A 139 -1.56 -7.29 -3.57
N PRO A 140 -1.19 -8.27 -2.74
CA PRO A 140 -1.76 -8.44 -1.41
C PRO A 140 -1.38 -7.26 -0.50
N LEU A 141 -2.26 -6.93 0.45
CA LEU A 141 -2.10 -5.84 1.43
C LEU A 141 -0.72 -5.87 2.10
N GLY A 142 -0.25 -7.05 2.53
CA GLY A 142 1.02 -7.19 3.24
C GLY A 142 2.24 -6.73 2.45
N GLU A 143 2.25 -6.91 1.12
CA GLU A 143 3.35 -6.47 0.27
C GLU A 143 3.44 -4.94 0.11
N LEU A 144 2.30 -4.26 0.21
CA LEU A 144 2.22 -2.81 0.04
C LEU A 144 2.31 -2.05 1.36
N LEU A 145 1.83 -2.66 2.43
CA LEU A 145 1.63 -2.00 3.71
C LEU A 145 2.93 -1.65 4.42
N GLU A 146 3.98 -2.46 4.25
CA GLU A 146 5.29 -2.17 4.80
C GLU A 146 5.84 -0.82 4.28
N ASP A 147 5.79 -0.62 2.97
CA ASP A 147 6.22 0.62 2.34
C ASP A 147 5.34 1.81 2.74
N ILE A 148 4.02 1.60 2.83
CA ILE A 148 3.06 2.62 3.26
C ILE A 148 3.37 3.10 4.68
N ILE A 149 3.56 2.18 5.63
CA ILE A 149 3.85 2.54 7.03
C ILE A 149 5.23 3.21 7.14
N ASN A 150 6.25 2.68 6.47
CA ASN A 150 7.59 3.27 6.46
C ASN A 150 7.57 4.69 5.87
N ALA A 151 6.81 4.93 4.80
CA ALA A 151 6.63 6.26 4.23
C ALA A 151 5.88 7.20 5.18
N ALA A 152 4.84 6.72 5.87
CA ALA A 152 4.10 7.49 6.86
C ALA A 152 4.99 7.91 8.04
N VAL A 153 5.80 7.00 8.56
CA VAL A 153 6.76 7.27 9.64
C VAL A 153 7.80 8.32 9.22
N LYS A 154 8.33 8.24 8.00
CA LYS A 154 9.29 9.21 7.46
C LYS A 154 8.72 10.61 7.25
N LYS A 155 7.43 10.73 6.93
CA LYS A 155 6.73 12.00 6.71
C LYS A 155 6.33 12.73 7.99
N LEU A 156 6.49 12.11 9.16
CA LEU A 156 6.09 12.75 10.43
C LEU A 156 6.86 14.05 10.66
N PRO A 157 6.18 15.13 11.13
CA PRO A 157 6.79 16.43 11.40
C PRO A 157 7.63 16.38 12.69
N ILE A 158 8.78 15.74 12.64
CA ILE A 158 9.66 15.51 13.77
C ILE A 158 10.89 16.39 13.65
N PRO A 159 11.09 17.39 14.53
CA PRO A 159 12.24 18.31 14.44
C PRO A 159 13.56 17.61 14.82
N LYS A 160 13.51 16.59 15.66
CA LYS A 160 14.68 15.82 16.07
C LYS A 160 14.36 14.34 16.12
N VAL A 161 15.13 13.55 15.43
CA VAL A 161 15.11 12.07 15.49
C VAL A 161 16.31 11.58 16.30
N MET A 162 16.18 10.39 16.87
CA MET A 162 17.23 9.70 17.58
C MET A 162 17.36 8.26 17.06
N ARG A 163 18.54 7.70 17.22
CA ARG A 163 18.80 6.25 17.09
C ARG A 163 18.83 5.62 18.47
N TRP A 164 18.53 4.35 18.55
CA TRP A 164 18.63 3.59 19.78
C TRP A 164 19.22 2.20 19.54
N GLY A 165 19.87 1.67 20.55
CA GLY A 165 20.56 0.38 20.46
C GLY A 165 21.64 0.37 19.37
N SER A 166 21.81 -0.77 18.73
CA SER A 166 22.74 -0.96 17.60
C SER A 166 22.06 -0.75 16.23
N SER A 167 20.79 -0.32 16.20
CA SER A 167 20.03 -0.16 14.96
C SER A 167 20.44 1.07 14.17
N THR A 168 20.21 1.03 12.85
CA THR A 168 20.34 2.19 11.95
C THR A 168 19.05 3.01 11.84
N PHE A 169 17.96 2.52 12.42
CA PHE A 169 16.65 3.17 12.36
C PHE A 169 16.60 4.42 13.21
N THR A 170 15.89 5.42 12.74
CA THR A 170 15.70 6.70 13.43
C THR A 170 14.22 7.00 13.58
N PHE A 171 13.83 7.45 14.77
CA PHE A 171 12.47 7.91 15.06
C PHE A 171 12.51 8.95 16.19
N VAL A 172 11.37 9.55 16.52
CA VAL A 172 11.27 10.55 17.59
C VAL A 172 11.59 9.98 18.97
N ARG A 173 11.25 8.72 19.19
CA ARG A 173 11.55 7.94 20.41
C ARG A 173 11.73 6.47 20.06
N PRO A 174 12.38 5.66 20.89
CA PRO A 174 12.45 4.22 20.73
C PRO A 174 11.06 3.61 20.59
N VAL A 175 10.93 2.67 19.64
CA VAL A 175 9.69 1.91 19.39
C VAL A 175 9.88 0.50 19.94
N HIS A 176 8.88 -0.02 20.66
CA HIS A 176 8.95 -1.29 21.37
C HIS A 176 8.15 -2.40 20.71
N SER A 177 7.01 -2.06 20.13
CA SER A 177 6.18 -3.03 19.40
C SER A 177 5.42 -2.36 18.26
N LEU A 178 5.08 -3.19 17.31
CA LEU A 178 4.28 -2.86 16.14
C LEU A 178 3.10 -3.84 16.11
N ILE A 179 1.88 -3.31 16.06
CA ILE A 179 0.68 -4.08 15.76
C ILE A 179 0.21 -3.70 14.37
N VAL A 180 -0.13 -4.71 13.57
CA VAL A 180 -0.80 -4.53 12.29
C VAL A 180 -1.81 -5.64 12.12
N LEU A 181 -3.09 -5.28 12.22
CA LEU A 181 -4.21 -6.21 12.12
C LEU A 181 -5.14 -5.78 10.98
N HIS A 182 -5.56 -6.73 10.17
CA HIS A 182 -6.61 -6.56 9.18
C HIS A 182 -7.78 -7.47 9.57
N GLY A 183 -8.84 -6.86 10.08
CA GLY A 183 -9.83 -7.61 10.86
C GLY A 183 -9.18 -8.23 12.09
N GLY A 184 -9.29 -9.54 12.22
CA GLY A 184 -8.63 -10.32 13.28
C GLY A 184 -7.24 -10.85 12.89
N ASP A 185 -6.83 -10.75 11.61
CA ASP A 185 -5.62 -11.38 11.11
C ASP A 185 -4.40 -10.46 11.23
N ILE A 186 -3.25 -11.03 11.65
CA ILE A 186 -1.98 -10.32 11.68
C ILE A 186 -1.47 -10.16 10.26
N VAL A 187 -1.21 -8.91 9.84
CA VAL A 187 -0.50 -8.62 8.59
C VAL A 187 0.99 -8.53 8.89
N ASN A 188 1.77 -9.47 8.33
CA ASN A 188 3.21 -9.55 8.56
C ASN A 188 3.94 -8.46 7.80
N VAL A 189 4.48 -7.48 8.51
CA VAL A 189 5.30 -6.37 7.97
C VAL A 189 6.45 -6.04 8.93
N SER A 190 7.50 -5.41 8.40
CA SER A 190 8.65 -4.98 9.19
C SER A 190 8.82 -3.46 9.14
N VAL A 191 8.71 -2.79 10.28
CA VAL A 191 8.82 -1.33 10.38
C VAL A 191 9.77 -0.97 11.52
N LEU A 192 10.73 -0.10 11.27
CA LEU A 192 11.74 0.32 12.27
C LEU A 192 12.49 -0.86 12.91
N GLY A 193 12.66 -1.96 12.17
CA GLY A 193 13.30 -3.18 12.66
C GLY A 193 12.44 -4.07 13.55
N LEU A 194 11.15 -3.76 13.68
CA LEU A 194 10.18 -4.56 14.44
C LEU A 194 9.29 -5.33 13.47
N GLN A 195 9.04 -6.58 13.78
CA GLN A 195 8.00 -7.39 13.13
C GLN A 195 6.64 -7.09 13.77
N SER A 196 5.62 -7.02 12.94
CA SER A 196 4.24 -6.86 13.41
C SER A 196 3.76 -8.07 14.20
N GLY A 197 2.87 -7.81 15.13
CA GLY A 197 2.21 -8.82 15.96
C GLY A 197 0.82 -8.35 16.39
N ASN A 198 0.28 -9.04 17.37
CA ASN A 198 -1.02 -8.71 17.99
C ASN A 198 -0.90 -8.38 19.48
N ASN A 199 0.32 -8.17 19.99
CA ASN A 199 0.57 -7.91 21.40
C ASN A 199 0.93 -6.45 21.64
N THR A 200 0.27 -5.83 22.61
CA THR A 200 0.58 -4.48 23.09
C THR A 200 0.76 -4.47 24.62
N LEU A 201 1.12 -3.33 25.15
CA LEU A 201 1.17 -3.09 26.59
C LEU A 201 0.07 -2.09 26.95
N GLY A 202 -0.63 -2.35 28.04
CA GLY A 202 -1.56 -1.39 28.61
C GLY A 202 -0.86 -0.22 29.32
N HIS A 203 -1.59 0.47 30.17
CA HIS A 203 -1.03 1.56 30.96
C HIS A 203 0.08 1.06 31.89
N ARG A 204 1.24 1.75 31.89
CA ARG A 204 2.46 1.32 32.58
C ARG A 204 2.28 0.94 34.06
N PHE A 205 1.39 1.64 34.74
CA PHE A 205 1.15 1.44 36.19
C PHE A 205 -0.18 0.79 36.52
N LEU A 206 -1.16 0.81 35.59
CA LEU A 206 -2.52 0.34 35.85
C LEU A 206 -2.81 -1.01 35.19
N SER A 207 -2.03 -1.41 34.18
CA SER A 207 -2.22 -2.66 33.46
C SER A 207 -1.15 -3.67 33.84
N ARG A 208 -1.55 -4.92 34.04
CA ARG A 208 -0.64 -6.02 34.35
C ARG A 208 -0.35 -6.82 33.07
N GLY A 209 0.89 -6.72 32.57
CA GLY A 209 1.37 -7.59 31.50
C GLY A 209 0.99 -7.14 30.08
N LYS A 210 1.20 -8.05 29.14
CA LYS A 210 0.87 -7.89 27.74
C LYS A 210 -0.64 -8.03 27.54
N ILE A 211 -1.17 -7.24 26.64
CA ILE A 211 -2.54 -7.34 26.15
C ILE A 211 -2.44 -7.95 24.75
N THR A 212 -3.12 -9.06 24.53
CA THR A 212 -3.22 -9.71 23.22
C THR A 212 -4.57 -9.34 22.60
N HIS A 213 -4.55 -8.89 21.38
CA HIS A 213 -5.77 -8.75 20.59
C HIS A 213 -6.15 -10.15 20.09
N GLU A 214 -7.24 -10.68 20.64
CA GLU A 214 -7.84 -11.94 20.22
C GLU A 214 -8.87 -11.66 19.13
N ASN A 215 -9.05 -12.64 18.23
CA ASN A 215 -9.99 -12.58 17.11
C ASN A 215 -11.43 -12.65 17.59
#